data_a601428caed9b5d9382f642e999ae30f
#
_entry.id   a601428caed9b5d9382f642e999ae30f
#
_cell.length_a   1.000
_cell.length_b   1.000
_cell.length_c   1.000
_cell.angle_alpha   90.00
_cell.angle_beta   90.00
_cell.angle_gamma   90.00
#
_symmetry.space_group_name_H-M   'P 1'
#
loop_
_entity.id
_entity.type
_entity.pdbx_description
1 polymer ?
#
loop_
_entity_poly.entity_id
_entity_poly.type
_entity_poly.pdbx_seq_one_letter_code
_entity_poly.pdbx_strand_id
1 'polypeptide(L)'
;MAENMENTAVENEETKAAAVDTKEKKKKKRGRKRKILKRIIWMLVILLVLAIVGWSVYSRLMAEYKITYDPYTATTGSISNSLSFTGSMQLIDSASYTASSDTKVREIYVSVGDKVKDGDKLMRLNGGETIEAEFDGTVSSIDVAKGDEVASGDSLITVADFDHMVVSVRIGESNIGQVAVGQNCKVTVSSAGANFESVIETIDYATYTGNNVAYYTATVKVDTADADNVWPGMQATVTVPLEEAQNVTVLKMDALSTARDNTAYVYKENADGEMEEVAVTVGVSNGNYVEIKEGVTSGETVYKIAEKEEEETGLAALFSGLFTNRQVNRPGRSNRNGSSGGDMPDFSNMDFSNMPGGGFPGGGSSGGNGSGGFPGGGSRGN
;
A
#
# COMPACT_ATOMS: atom_id res chain seq x y z
N MET A 1 -42.99 -44.32 -111.90
CA MET A 1 -41.62 -44.09 -111.38
C MET A 1 -41.48 -42.81 -110.56
N ALA A 2 -42.54 -42.07 -110.38
CA ALA A 2 -42.45 -40.81 -109.56
C ALA A 2 -42.93 -40.94 -108.11
N GLU A 3 -43.63 -42.01 -107.75
CA GLU A 3 -44.21 -42.19 -106.43
C GLU A 3 -43.25 -42.79 -105.37
N ASN A 4 -42.10 -43.33 -105.76
CA ASN A 4 -41.11 -43.97 -104.82
C ASN A 4 -39.98 -43.04 -104.37
N MET A 5 -39.88 -41.83 -104.94
CA MET A 5 -38.86 -40.86 -104.50
C MET A 5 -39.31 -39.89 -103.36
N GLU A 6 -40.63 -39.68 -103.31
CA GLU A 6 -41.20 -38.74 -102.29
C GLU A 6 -41.27 -39.39 -100.86
N ASN A 7 -41.49 -40.72 -100.79
CA ASN A 7 -41.54 -41.45 -99.55
C ASN A 7 -40.16 -41.63 -98.83
N THR A 8 -39.06 -41.68 -99.63
CA THR A 8 -37.69 -41.78 -99.06
C THR A 8 -37.15 -40.44 -98.53
N ALA A 9 -37.68 -39.32 -99.07
CA ALA A 9 -37.25 -38.00 -98.60
C ALA A 9 -37.93 -37.63 -97.19
N VAL A 10 -39.21 -38.00 -96.98
CA VAL A 10 -39.93 -37.74 -95.75
C VAL A 10 -39.42 -38.61 -94.62
N GLU A 11 -39.07 -39.90 -94.89
CA GLU A 11 -38.51 -40.80 -93.88
C GLU A 11 -37.07 -40.40 -93.39
N ASN A 12 -36.30 -39.75 -94.25
CA ASN A 12 -34.97 -39.22 -93.91
C ASN A 12 -35.01 -37.89 -93.11
N GLU A 13 -36.04 -37.05 -93.33
CA GLU A 13 -36.21 -35.83 -92.52
C GLU A 13 -36.71 -36.13 -91.12
N GLU A 14 -37.66 -37.05 -90.91
CA GLU A 14 -38.15 -37.46 -89.56
C GLU A 14 -37.06 -38.14 -88.74
N THR A 15 -36.21 -38.99 -89.36
CA THR A 15 -35.09 -39.64 -88.66
C THR A 15 -34.01 -38.64 -88.28
N LYS A 16 -33.76 -37.58 -89.07
CA LYS A 16 -32.84 -36.50 -88.72
C LYS A 16 -33.38 -35.60 -87.64
N ALA A 17 -34.66 -35.27 -87.60
CA ALA A 17 -35.30 -34.47 -86.57
C ALA A 17 -35.32 -35.21 -85.18
N ALA A 18 -35.64 -36.53 -85.19
CA ALA A 18 -35.59 -37.35 -83.98
C ALA A 18 -34.17 -37.51 -83.40
N ALA A 19 -33.12 -37.58 -84.26
CA ALA A 19 -31.73 -37.68 -83.82
C ALA A 19 -31.18 -36.36 -83.21
N VAL A 20 -31.65 -35.21 -83.69
CA VAL A 20 -31.27 -33.88 -83.17
C VAL A 20 -31.91 -33.63 -81.80
N ASP A 21 -33.22 -33.94 -81.60
CA ASP A 21 -33.91 -33.75 -80.35
C ASP A 21 -33.36 -34.65 -79.21
N THR A 22 -32.95 -35.89 -79.55
CA THR A 22 -32.32 -36.77 -78.54
C THR A 22 -30.87 -36.31 -78.19
N LYS A 23 -30.13 -35.65 -79.05
CA LYS A 23 -28.80 -35.08 -78.72
C LYS A 23 -28.94 -33.83 -77.92
N GLU A 24 -29.91 -32.96 -78.13
CA GLU A 24 -30.15 -31.79 -77.32
C GLU A 24 -30.67 -32.14 -75.91
N LYS A 25 -31.59 -33.07 -75.71
CA LYS A 25 -32.07 -33.55 -74.40
C LYS A 25 -30.92 -34.21 -73.64
N LYS A 26 -29.99 -34.94 -74.20
CA LYS A 26 -28.80 -35.52 -73.58
C LYS A 26 -27.79 -34.42 -73.16
N LYS A 27 -27.58 -33.33 -73.95
CA LYS A 27 -26.73 -32.21 -73.55
C LYS A 27 -27.29 -31.37 -72.40
N LYS A 28 -28.60 -31.09 -72.35
CA LYS A 28 -29.30 -30.39 -71.25
C LYS A 28 -29.26 -31.21 -69.98
N LYS A 29 -29.40 -32.54 -70.03
CA LYS A 29 -29.27 -33.41 -68.80
C LYS A 29 -27.84 -33.46 -68.24
N ARG A 30 -26.80 -33.48 -69.10
CA ARG A 30 -25.38 -33.45 -68.68
C ARG A 30 -24.99 -32.08 -68.04
N GLY A 31 -25.51 -30.96 -68.57
CA GLY A 31 -25.27 -29.64 -68.00
C GLY A 31 -25.92 -29.44 -66.62
N ARG A 32 -27.09 -30.01 -66.38
CA ARG A 32 -27.81 -29.96 -65.11
C ARG A 32 -27.11 -30.80 -64.03
N LYS A 33 -26.62 -32.02 -64.37
CA LYS A 33 -25.84 -32.88 -63.47
C LYS A 33 -24.50 -32.22 -63.06
N ARG A 34 -23.80 -31.54 -64.03
CA ARG A 34 -22.56 -30.81 -63.73
C ARG A 34 -22.80 -29.59 -62.80
N LYS A 35 -23.93 -28.88 -62.91
CA LYS A 35 -24.28 -27.76 -62.04
C LYS A 35 -24.66 -28.26 -60.62
N ILE A 36 -25.36 -29.38 -60.53
CA ILE A 36 -25.68 -30.02 -59.25
C ILE A 36 -24.42 -30.54 -58.56
N LEU A 37 -23.52 -31.21 -59.31
CA LEU A 37 -22.26 -31.70 -58.77
C LEU A 37 -21.36 -30.55 -58.29
N LYS A 38 -21.30 -29.43 -59.00
CA LYS A 38 -20.59 -28.22 -58.53
C LYS A 38 -21.19 -27.64 -57.24
N ARG A 39 -22.52 -27.64 -57.09
CA ARG A 39 -23.19 -27.17 -55.86
C ARG A 39 -22.91 -28.10 -54.70
N ILE A 40 -22.89 -29.42 -54.90
CA ILE A 40 -22.55 -30.40 -53.86
C ILE A 40 -21.10 -30.26 -53.42
N ILE A 41 -20.17 -30.10 -54.38
CA ILE A 41 -18.76 -29.86 -54.07
C ILE A 41 -18.59 -28.57 -53.27
N TRP A 42 -19.31 -27.48 -53.65
CA TRP A 42 -19.24 -26.20 -52.94
C TRP A 42 -19.83 -26.33 -51.53
N MET A 43 -20.94 -27.07 -51.34
CA MET A 43 -21.48 -27.36 -50.01
C MET A 43 -20.50 -28.17 -49.13
N LEU A 44 -19.83 -29.16 -49.72
CA LEU A 44 -18.82 -29.96 -49.01
C LEU A 44 -17.60 -29.11 -48.60
N VAL A 45 -17.18 -28.16 -49.48
CA VAL A 45 -16.11 -27.23 -49.15
C VAL A 45 -16.52 -26.29 -48.01
N ILE A 46 -17.74 -25.76 -48.03
CA ILE A 46 -18.28 -24.92 -46.93
C ILE A 46 -18.33 -25.71 -45.61
N LEU A 47 -18.81 -26.97 -45.67
CA LEU A 47 -18.90 -27.83 -44.49
C LEU A 47 -17.53 -28.18 -43.95
N LEU A 48 -16.52 -28.39 -44.79
CA LEU A 48 -15.13 -28.61 -44.39
C LEU A 48 -14.52 -27.36 -43.75
N VAL A 49 -14.78 -26.17 -44.30
CA VAL A 49 -14.34 -24.89 -43.74
C VAL A 49 -14.97 -24.67 -42.36
N LEU A 50 -16.28 -24.92 -42.20
CA LEU A 50 -16.98 -24.84 -40.94
C LEU A 50 -16.44 -25.85 -39.91
N ALA A 51 -16.08 -27.06 -40.32
CA ALA A 51 -15.45 -28.06 -39.46
C ALA A 51 -14.05 -27.61 -39.00
N ILE A 52 -13.23 -27.02 -39.92
CA ILE A 52 -11.90 -26.50 -39.54
C ILE A 52 -12.04 -25.30 -38.57
N VAL A 53 -12.96 -24.38 -38.85
CA VAL A 53 -13.22 -23.24 -37.98
C VAL A 53 -13.75 -23.73 -36.60
N GLY A 54 -14.71 -24.66 -36.60
CA GLY A 54 -15.23 -25.26 -35.37
C GLY A 54 -14.14 -25.97 -34.57
N TRP A 55 -13.27 -26.73 -35.21
CA TRP A 55 -12.11 -27.38 -34.57
C TRP A 55 -11.13 -26.34 -34.02
N SER A 56 -10.84 -25.28 -34.77
CA SER A 56 -9.96 -24.20 -34.33
C SER A 56 -10.50 -23.44 -33.13
N VAL A 57 -11.82 -23.17 -33.12
CA VAL A 57 -12.49 -22.55 -31.97
C VAL A 57 -12.52 -23.50 -30.75
N TYR A 58 -12.85 -24.77 -30.99
CA TYR A 58 -12.86 -25.79 -29.94
C TYR A 58 -11.46 -25.99 -29.32
N SER A 59 -10.41 -26.07 -30.15
CA SER A 59 -9.04 -26.22 -29.67
C SER A 59 -8.54 -24.99 -28.88
N ARG A 60 -8.97 -23.78 -29.26
CA ARG A 60 -8.67 -22.55 -28.51
C ARG A 60 -9.40 -22.51 -27.16
N LEU A 61 -10.69 -22.85 -27.15
CA LEU A 61 -11.48 -22.92 -25.91
C LEU A 61 -10.93 -23.97 -24.93
N MET A 62 -10.43 -25.11 -25.43
CA MET A 62 -9.80 -26.12 -24.57
C MET A 62 -8.36 -25.78 -24.16
N ALA A 63 -7.65 -24.97 -24.94
CA ALA A 63 -6.32 -24.48 -24.57
C ALA A 63 -6.36 -23.45 -23.42
N GLU A 64 -7.49 -22.75 -23.24
CA GLU A 64 -7.69 -21.78 -22.15
C GLU A 64 -7.88 -22.41 -20.76
N TYR A 65 -8.11 -23.73 -20.69
CA TYR A 65 -8.30 -24.46 -19.43
C TYR A 65 -7.00 -25.06 -18.84
N LYS A 66 -5.84 -24.68 -19.34
CA LYS A 66 -4.59 -25.15 -18.75
C LYS A 66 -4.31 -24.37 -17.46
N ILE A 67 -4.60 -24.97 -16.32
CA ILE A 67 -4.22 -24.46 -15.02
C ILE A 67 -2.69 -24.41 -14.95
N THR A 68 -2.14 -23.22 -14.71
CA THR A 68 -0.71 -23.02 -14.49
C THR A 68 -0.49 -22.95 -12.98
N TYR A 69 0.60 -23.52 -12.51
CA TYR A 69 0.95 -23.54 -11.10
C TYR A 69 2.28 -22.82 -10.89
N ASP A 70 2.33 -21.95 -9.90
CA ASP A 70 3.54 -21.26 -9.47
C ASP A 70 4.19 -22.04 -8.32
N PRO A 71 5.50 -22.36 -8.42
CA PRO A 71 6.21 -23.09 -7.40
C PRO A 71 6.67 -22.19 -6.25
N TYR A 72 6.55 -22.69 -5.03
CA TYR A 72 7.07 -22.08 -3.80
C TYR A 72 7.82 -23.14 -3.00
N THR A 73 8.99 -22.80 -2.49
CA THR A 73 9.78 -23.74 -1.67
C THR A 73 9.64 -23.37 -0.20
N ALA A 74 9.27 -24.33 0.63
CA ALA A 74 9.28 -24.19 2.07
C ALA A 74 10.75 -24.21 2.57
N THR A 75 11.09 -23.31 3.48
CA THR A 75 12.44 -23.19 4.02
C THR A 75 12.44 -23.24 5.54
N THR A 76 13.56 -23.62 6.17
CA THR A 76 13.71 -23.43 7.61
C THR A 76 14.09 -21.99 7.90
N GLY A 77 13.38 -21.36 8.82
CA GLY A 77 13.63 -19.98 9.22
C GLY A 77 13.03 -19.64 10.57
N SER A 78 13.19 -18.38 10.96
CA SER A 78 12.50 -17.80 12.12
C SER A 78 11.44 -16.83 11.62
N ILE A 79 10.29 -16.86 12.25
CA ILE A 79 9.18 -15.95 11.95
C ILE A 79 8.71 -15.31 13.24
N SER A 80 8.51 -14.00 13.21
CA SER A 80 7.93 -13.26 14.33
C SER A 80 6.77 -12.39 13.85
N ASN A 81 5.73 -12.38 14.64
CA ASN A 81 4.65 -11.42 14.53
C ASN A 81 4.90 -10.29 15.53
N SER A 82 4.80 -9.05 15.10
CA SER A 82 5.06 -7.89 15.94
C SER A 82 4.14 -6.73 15.61
N LEU A 83 3.84 -5.93 16.60
CA LEU A 83 3.18 -4.64 16.43
C LEU A 83 4.23 -3.53 16.40
N SER A 84 4.04 -2.57 15.53
CA SER A 84 4.90 -1.40 15.43
C SER A 84 4.08 -0.13 15.67
N PHE A 85 4.58 0.72 16.57
CA PHE A 85 3.96 1.98 16.95
C PHE A 85 4.97 3.11 16.72
N THR A 86 4.49 4.24 16.23
CA THR A 86 5.33 5.42 16.05
C THR A 86 5.07 6.41 17.17
N GLY A 87 6.15 6.97 17.71
CA GLY A 87 6.12 7.97 18.76
C GLY A 87 7.24 9.00 18.59
N SER A 88 7.43 9.82 19.61
CA SER A 88 8.53 10.78 19.66
C SER A 88 9.31 10.64 20.96
N MET A 89 10.63 10.83 20.86
CA MET A 89 11.53 10.92 21.99
C MET A 89 11.17 12.15 22.83
N GLN A 90 11.09 11.99 24.13
CA GLN A 90 10.79 13.05 25.09
C GLN A 90 11.76 12.94 26.28
N LEU A 91 12.06 14.08 26.89
CA LEU A 91 12.81 14.11 28.13
C LEU A 91 11.94 13.56 29.27
N ILE A 92 12.56 12.84 30.21
CA ILE A 92 11.93 12.47 31.45
C ILE A 92 11.95 13.68 32.37
N ASP A 93 13.14 14.24 32.57
CA ASP A 93 13.39 15.35 33.46
C ASP A 93 13.97 16.56 32.72
N SER A 94 13.37 17.71 32.90
CA SER A 94 13.84 18.99 32.38
C SER A 94 13.34 20.11 33.35
N ALA A 95 14.26 20.91 33.83
CA ALA A 95 13.94 22.06 34.67
C ALA A 95 14.49 23.34 34.09
N SER A 96 13.65 24.36 33.97
CA SER A 96 14.06 25.72 33.65
C SER A 96 14.00 26.54 34.92
N TYR A 97 15.14 26.95 35.39
CA TYR A 97 15.30 27.77 36.58
C TYR A 97 15.08 29.22 36.23
N THR A 98 14.18 29.87 36.95
CA THR A 98 13.78 31.27 36.72
C THR A 98 14.14 32.14 37.91
N ALA A 99 14.31 33.46 37.69
CA ALA A 99 14.53 34.40 38.77
C ALA A 99 13.31 34.54 39.66
N SER A 100 13.48 34.38 40.97
CA SER A 100 12.40 34.50 41.94
C SER A 100 11.99 35.96 42.22
N SER A 101 12.88 36.90 41.95
CA SER A 101 12.68 38.36 42.12
C SER A 101 13.62 39.14 41.21
N ASP A 102 13.36 40.43 41.08
CA ASP A 102 14.27 41.33 40.37
C ASP A 102 15.64 41.31 41.06
N THR A 103 16.67 40.90 40.31
CA THR A 103 18.01 40.70 40.87
C THR A 103 19.08 40.84 39.78
N LYS A 104 20.33 40.54 40.15
CA LYS A 104 21.46 40.62 39.22
C LYS A 104 22.25 39.30 39.26
N VAL A 105 22.66 38.79 38.11
CA VAL A 105 23.51 37.58 38.02
C VAL A 105 24.92 37.93 38.52
N ARG A 106 25.33 37.29 39.57
CA ARG A 106 26.64 37.54 40.18
C ARG A 106 27.72 36.65 39.58
N GLU A 107 27.43 35.35 39.44
CA GLU A 107 28.39 34.37 38.98
C GLU A 107 27.67 33.17 38.35
N ILE A 108 28.22 32.60 37.27
CA ILE A 108 27.78 31.39 36.61
C ILE A 108 28.92 30.38 36.73
N TYR A 109 28.60 29.18 37.21
CA TYR A 109 29.59 28.14 37.55
C TYR A 109 29.69 27.08 36.45
N VAL A 110 28.79 27.03 35.54
CA VAL A 110 28.67 26.00 34.48
C VAL A 110 28.58 26.62 33.08
N SER A 111 28.80 25.81 32.08
CA SER A 111 28.67 26.16 30.68
C SER A 111 27.62 25.27 30.01
N VAL A 112 27.06 25.71 28.89
CA VAL A 112 26.17 24.89 28.07
C VAL A 112 26.90 23.63 27.63
N GLY A 113 26.28 22.46 27.81
CA GLY A 113 26.85 21.15 27.56
C GLY A 113 27.54 20.47 28.75
N ASP A 114 27.73 21.19 29.90
CA ASP A 114 28.31 20.58 31.10
C ASP A 114 27.32 19.59 31.74
N LYS A 115 27.83 18.42 32.16
CA LYS A 115 27.07 17.46 32.97
C LYS A 115 27.10 17.91 34.43
N VAL A 116 25.94 17.97 35.06
CA VAL A 116 25.74 18.37 36.44
C VAL A 116 25.02 17.27 37.20
N LYS A 117 25.21 17.24 38.52
CA LYS A 117 24.55 16.31 39.43
C LYS A 117 23.56 17.06 40.31
N ASP A 118 22.64 16.33 40.90
CA ASP A 118 21.75 16.84 41.95
C ASP A 118 22.55 17.57 43.05
N GLY A 119 22.15 18.82 43.33
CA GLY A 119 22.83 19.71 44.29
C GLY A 119 24.04 20.49 43.72
N ASP A 120 24.45 20.29 42.47
CA ASP A 120 25.53 21.10 41.89
C ASP A 120 25.10 22.55 41.70
N LYS A 121 26.04 23.47 41.98
CA LYS A 121 25.79 24.91 41.85
C LYS A 121 25.84 25.33 40.40
N LEU A 122 24.75 25.89 39.91
CA LEU A 122 24.63 26.38 38.52
C LEU A 122 25.00 27.85 38.41
N MET A 123 24.41 28.67 39.25
CA MET A 123 24.73 30.12 39.30
C MET A 123 24.41 30.74 40.67
N ARG A 124 24.95 31.94 40.86
CA ARG A 124 24.73 32.74 42.05
C ARG A 124 24.14 34.10 41.70
N LEU A 125 23.09 34.48 42.38
CA LEU A 125 22.41 35.77 42.22
C LEU A 125 22.86 36.75 43.34
N ASN A 126 22.63 38.05 43.12
CA ASN A 126 22.80 39.03 44.14
C ASN A 126 21.81 38.79 45.28
N GLY A 127 22.21 39.04 46.54
CA GLY A 127 21.40 38.68 47.71
C GLY A 127 21.80 37.33 48.30
N GLY A 128 22.65 36.57 47.60
CA GLY A 128 23.19 35.31 48.12
C GLY A 128 22.43 34.06 47.69
N GLU A 129 21.35 34.20 46.95
CA GLU A 129 20.63 33.07 46.38
C GLU A 129 21.53 32.30 45.39
N THR A 130 21.55 30.98 45.54
CA THR A 130 22.27 30.07 44.63
C THR A 130 21.25 29.17 44.00
N ILE A 131 21.31 29.09 42.65
CA ILE A 131 20.54 28.12 41.88
C ILE A 131 21.38 26.85 41.80
N GLU A 132 20.78 25.74 42.21
CA GLU A 132 21.41 24.39 42.25
C GLU A 132 20.58 23.44 41.35
N ALA A 133 21.20 22.43 40.77
CA ALA A 133 20.54 21.42 39.99
C ALA A 133 19.65 20.54 40.92
N GLU A 134 18.47 20.21 40.46
CA GLU A 134 17.50 19.37 41.21
C GLU A 134 17.61 17.89 40.83
N PHE A 135 18.37 17.55 39.79
CA PHE A 135 18.60 16.19 39.30
C PHE A 135 19.88 16.14 38.46
N ASP A 136 20.36 14.92 38.22
CA ASP A 136 21.51 14.66 37.36
C ASP A 136 21.11 14.93 35.89
N GLY A 137 21.86 15.78 35.18
CA GLY A 137 21.52 16.15 33.80
C GLY A 137 22.64 16.93 33.09
N THR A 138 22.28 17.52 31.98
CA THR A 138 23.17 18.36 31.16
C THR A 138 22.59 19.77 31.05
N VAL A 139 23.41 20.79 31.14
CA VAL A 139 23.00 22.18 30.93
C VAL A 139 22.63 22.37 29.47
N SER A 140 21.36 22.56 29.22
CA SER A 140 20.78 22.71 27.86
C SER A 140 20.91 24.14 27.33
N SER A 141 20.61 25.14 28.17
CA SER A 141 20.78 26.55 27.82
C SER A 141 21.16 27.40 29.04
N ILE A 142 21.84 28.50 28.78
CA ILE A 142 22.07 29.59 29.74
C ILE A 142 21.64 30.88 29.06
N ASP A 143 20.53 31.48 29.55
CA ASP A 143 19.85 32.56 28.85
C ASP A 143 20.34 33.95 29.33
N VAL A 144 21.27 34.00 30.29
CA VAL A 144 21.81 35.20 30.90
C VAL A 144 23.32 35.18 30.99
N ALA A 145 23.93 36.37 31.14
CA ALA A 145 25.37 36.52 31.35
C ALA A 145 25.69 37.07 32.75
N LYS A 146 26.93 36.88 33.20
CA LYS A 146 27.41 37.47 34.45
C LYS A 146 27.28 38.99 34.42
N GLY A 147 26.55 39.50 35.36
CA GLY A 147 26.34 40.96 35.49
C GLY A 147 25.03 41.44 34.90
N ASP A 148 24.21 40.59 34.30
CA ASP A 148 22.90 40.96 33.79
C ASP A 148 21.91 41.23 34.90
N GLU A 149 21.03 42.17 34.68
CA GLU A 149 19.87 42.43 35.53
C GLU A 149 18.70 41.62 34.97
N VAL A 150 18.04 40.86 35.86
CA VAL A 150 16.94 39.96 35.51
C VAL A 150 15.72 40.32 36.37
N ALA A 151 14.55 40.22 35.71
CA ALA A 151 13.29 40.43 36.41
C ALA A 151 12.73 39.11 36.95
N SER A 152 11.83 39.19 37.92
CA SER A 152 11.09 38.03 38.43
C SER A 152 10.39 37.26 37.28
N GLY A 153 10.68 35.99 37.13
CA GLY A 153 10.14 35.11 36.11
C GLY A 153 10.99 34.95 34.84
N ASP A 154 12.10 35.74 34.71
CA ASP A 154 13.04 35.56 33.61
C ASP A 154 13.72 34.18 33.69
N SER A 155 13.85 33.49 32.54
CA SER A 155 14.61 32.25 32.41
C SER A 155 16.09 32.50 32.59
N LEU A 156 16.75 31.71 33.43
CA LEU A 156 18.16 31.83 33.77
C LEU A 156 19.01 30.72 33.13
N ILE A 157 18.61 29.50 33.42
CA ILE A 157 19.34 28.30 32.97
C ILE A 157 18.37 27.13 32.86
N THR A 158 18.57 26.26 31.89
CA THR A 158 17.81 25.03 31.74
C THR A 158 18.74 23.82 31.82
N VAL A 159 18.37 22.85 32.64
CA VAL A 159 19.02 21.54 32.78
C VAL A 159 18.04 20.49 32.29
N ALA A 160 18.53 19.51 31.54
CA ALA A 160 17.74 18.41 31.01
C ALA A 160 18.50 17.10 31.09
N ASP A 161 17.80 16.01 31.39
CA ASP A 161 18.37 14.65 31.31
C ASP A 161 18.27 14.12 29.87
N PHE A 162 19.41 14.09 29.19
CA PHE A 162 19.53 13.49 27.86
C PHE A 162 20.01 12.04 27.91
N ASP A 163 20.44 11.56 29.06
CA ASP A 163 20.93 10.19 29.25
C ASP A 163 19.75 9.20 29.42
N HIS A 164 18.61 9.70 29.90
CA HIS A 164 17.38 8.92 30.05
C HIS A 164 16.21 9.63 29.37
N MET A 165 15.62 8.98 28.40
CA MET A 165 14.49 9.52 27.65
C MET A 165 13.32 8.57 27.64
N VAL A 166 12.16 9.05 27.24
CA VAL A 166 10.97 8.22 27.02
C VAL A 166 10.46 8.38 25.59
N VAL A 167 9.88 7.30 25.08
CA VAL A 167 9.10 7.34 23.86
C VAL A 167 7.63 7.22 24.22
N SER A 168 6.85 8.22 23.87
CA SER A 168 5.40 8.18 24.02
C SER A 168 4.79 7.72 22.69
N VAL A 169 4.10 6.58 22.71
CA VAL A 169 3.47 5.96 21.52
C VAL A 169 1.96 5.88 21.66
N ARG A 170 1.27 5.97 20.53
CA ARG A 170 -0.19 5.81 20.47
C ARG A 170 -0.55 4.41 20.05
N ILE A 171 -1.40 3.76 20.83
CA ILE A 171 -1.89 2.40 20.59
C ILE A 171 -3.38 2.51 20.27
N GLY A 172 -3.78 2.04 19.08
CA GLY A 172 -5.20 1.98 18.70
C GLY A 172 -5.98 0.95 19.50
N GLU A 173 -7.29 1.15 19.62
CA GLU A 173 -8.22 0.28 20.35
C GLU A 173 -8.13 -1.20 19.92
N SER A 174 -7.89 -1.48 18.63
CA SER A 174 -7.73 -2.85 18.12
C SER A 174 -6.51 -3.59 18.67
N ASN A 175 -5.47 -2.87 19.10
CA ASN A 175 -4.18 -3.43 19.48
C ASN A 175 -3.90 -3.38 20.98
N ILE A 176 -4.67 -2.59 21.75
CA ILE A 176 -4.41 -2.39 23.18
C ILE A 176 -4.49 -3.70 23.99
N GLY A 177 -5.37 -4.63 23.59
CA GLY A 177 -5.50 -5.93 24.23
C GLY A 177 -4.31 -6.88 24.03
N GLN A 178 -3.39 -6.56 23.11
CA GLN A 178 -2.21 -7.36 22.80
C GLN A 178 -0.91 -6.78 23.38
N VAL A 179 -1.00 -5.65 24.07
CA VAL A 179 0.14 -4.94 24.63
C VAL A 179 -0.02 -4.85 26.16
N ALA A 180 1.04 -5.12 26.91
CA ALA A 180 1.03 -5.12 28.35
C ALA A 180 2.23 -4.37 28.94
N VAL A 181 2.06 -3.81 30.12
CA VAL A 181 3.15 -3.23 30.93
C VAL A 181 4.16 -4.33 31.26
N GLY A 182 5.45 -4.00 31.14
CA GLY A 182 6.56 -4.94 31.33
C GLY A 182 6.88 -5.80 30.11
N GLN A 183 6.15 -5.67 28.99
CA GLN A 183 6.43 -6.40 27.76
C GLN A 183 7.69 -5.83 27.08
N ASN A 184 8.58 -6.72 26.64
CA ASN A 184 9.78 -6.33 25.91
C ASN A 184 9.42 -5.67 24.59
N CYS A 185 10.19 -4.67 24.21
CA CYS A 185 10.05 -3.98 22.94
C CYS A 185 11.41 -3.48 22.43
N LYS A 186 11.46 -3.25 21.15
CA LYS A 186 12.62 -2.64 20.47
C LYS A 186 12.26 -1.23 20.05
N VAL A 187 13.09 -0.27 20.42
CA VAL A 187 12.96 1.12 20.02
C VAL A 187 13.99 1.43 18.94
N THR A 188 13.55 1.93 17.81
CA THR A 188 14.40 2.31 16.67
C THR A 188 14.24 3.80 16.39
N VAL A 189 15.34 4.56 16.47
CA VAL A 189 15.41 5.97 16.08
C VAL A 189 16.16 6.04 14.75
N SER A 190 15.43 5.99 13.66
CA SER A 190 16.01 5.86 12.30
C SER A 190 16.90 7.04 11.91
N SER A 191 16.56 8.26 12.35
CA SER A 191 17.35 9.47 12.07
C SER A 191 18.73 9.48 12.73
N ALA A 192 18.87 8.79 13.87
CA ALA A 192 20.15 8.62 14.59
C ALA A 192 20.82 7.27 14.28
N GLY A 193 20.14 6.35 13.58
CA GLY A 193 20.60 4.99 13.36
C GLY A 193 20.67 4.14 14.64
N ALA A 194 20.01 4.58 15.71
CA ALA A 194 20.08 3.96 17.03
C ALA A 194 18.96 2.95 17.26
N ASN A 195 19.29 1.87 17.98
CA ASN A 195 18.36 0.81 18.37
C ASN A 195 18.56 0.50 19.85
N PHE A 196 17.45 0.38 20.57
CA PHE A 196 17.44 0.11 22.01
C PHE A 196 16.50 -1.06 22.30
N GLU A 197 16.91 -1.96 23.16
CA GLU A 197 16.03 -2.95 23.76
C GLU A 197 15.48 -2.36 25.07
N SER A 198 14.17 -2.41 25.23
CA SER A 198 13.49 -1.79 26.35
C SER A 198 12.21 -2.56 26.72
N VAL A 199 11.46 -2.00 27.66
CA VAL A 199 10.17 -2.53 28.10
C VAL A 199 9.13 -1.42 28.12
N ILE A 200 7.87 -1.80 27.95
CA ILE A 200 6.74 -0.87 28.13
C ILE A 200 6.62 -0.57 29.62
N GLU A 201 6.88 0.67 30.01
CA GLU A 201 6.89 1.09 31.39
C GLU A 201 5.48 1.35 31.91
N THR A 202 4.69 2.10 31.16
CA THR A 202 3.33 2.45 31.57
C THR A 202 2.38 2.42 30.34
N ILE A 203 1.10 2.18 30.62
CA ILE A 203 0.02 2.35 29.65
C ILE A 203 -1.05 3.21 30.34
N ASP A 204 -1.32 4.36 29.74
CA ASP A 204 -2.43 5.21 30.14
C ASP A 204 -3.70 4.71 29.43
N TYR A 205 -4.60 4.17 30.22
CA TYR A 205 -5.90 3.65 29.76
C TYR A 205 -6.97 4.74 29.66
N ALA A 206 -6.63 6.01 29.93
CA ALA A 206 -7.52 7.11 29.62
C ALA A 206 -7.63 7.22 28.09
N THR A 207 -8.87 7.14 27.59
CA THR A 207 -9.13 7.17 26.17
C THR A 207 -9.00 8.59 25.64
N TYR A 208 -8.13 8.78 24.67
CA TYR A 208 -8.02 10.01 23.91
C TYR A 208 -8.73 9.81 22.54
N THR A 209 -9.44 10.82 22.10
CA THR A 209 -10.12 10.78 20.81
C THR A 209 -9.46 11.76 19.86
N GLY A 210 -8.90 11.25 18.77
CA GLY A 210 -8.40 12.07 17.67
C GLY A 210 -8.99 11.58 16.34
N ASN A 211 -9.54 12.48 15.53
CA ASN A 211 -10.15 12.15 14.26
C ASN A 211 -11.20 11.02 14.31
N ASN A 212 -12.02 10.98 15.37
CA ASN A 212 -13.01 9.95 15.66
C ASN A 212 -12.46 8.54 15.90
N VAL A 213 -11.18 8.39 16.18
CA VAL A 213 -10.55 7.12 16.56
C VAL A 213 -10.06 7.20 17.99
N ALA A 214 -10.42 6.21 18.79
CA ALA A 214 -9.92 6.07 20.15
C ALA A 214 -8.48 5.53 20.15
N TYR A 215 -7.62 6.10 20.98
CA TYR A 215 -6.26 5.61 21.20
C TYR A 215 -5.87 5.71 22.67
N TYR A 216 -4.92 4.91 23.05
CA TYR A 216 -4.29 4.86 24.36
C TYR A 216 -2.83 5.29 24.23
N THR A 217 -2.21 5.75 25.30
CA THR A 217 -0.81 6.17 25.29
C THR A 217 0.03 5.19 26.10
N ALA A 218 1.07 4.65 25.52
CA ALA A 218 2.08 3.89 26.22
C ALA A 218 3.40 4.65 26.26
N THR A 219 4.14 4.51 27.38
CA THR A 219 5.45 5.09 27.57
C THR A 219 6.49 3.99 27.65
N VAL A 220 7.55 4.16 26.90
CA VAL A 220 8.70 3.26 26.87
C VAL A 220 9.94 4.06 27.30
N LYS A 221 10.59 3.64 28.38
CA LYS A 221 11.82 4.28 28.85
C LYS A 221 12.99 3.79 28.03
N VAL A 222 13.89 4.70 27.64
CA VAL A 222 15.07 4.42 26.80
C VAL A 222 16.29 5.01 27.49
N ASP A 223 17.31 4.18 27.70
CA ASP A 223 18.62 4.62 28.15
C ASP A 223 19.42 5.07 26.90
N THR A 224 19.71 6.35 26.86
CA THR A 224 20.37 7.01 25.74
C THR A 224 21.78 7.48 26.08
N ALA A 225 22.31 7.13 27.27
CA ALA A 225 23.62 7.57 27.77
C ALA A 225 24.79 7.23 26.85
N ASP A 226 24.72 6.08 26.17
CA ASP A 226 25.74 5.59 25.23
C ASP A 226 25.39 5.89 23.74
N ALA A 227 24.34 6.64 23.48
CA ALA A 227 23.86 6.92 22.14
C ALA A 227 24.15 8.35 21.71
N ASP A 228 25.09 8.54 20.81
CA ASP A 228 25.34 9.82 20.18
C ASP A 228 24.17 10.21 19.25
N ASN A 229 23.82 11.50 19.24
CA ASN A 229 22.86 12.12 18.30
C ASN A 229 21.39 11.68 18.45
N VAL A 230 20.95 11.22 19.61
CA VAL A 230 19.55 11.04 19.93
C VAL A 230 19.04 12.27 20.69
N TRP A 231 18.04 12.95 20.13
CA TRP A 231 17.55 14.23 20.68
C TRP A 231 16.04 14.19 20.93
N PRO A 232 15.54 14.98 21.89
CA PRO A 232 14.12 15.16 22.09
C PRO A 232 13.41 15.64 20.82
N GLY A 233 12.19 15.16 20.58
CA GLY A 233 11.44 15.43 19.36
C GLY A 233 11.74 14.53 18.19
N MET A 234 12.81 13.72 18.22
CA MET A 234 13.07 12.74 17.17
C MET A 234 11.99 11.66 17.15
N GLN A 235 11.66 11.23 15.94
CA GLN A 235 10.69 10.18 15.73
C GLN A 235 11.31 8.81 16.02
N ALA A 236 10.61 8.00 16.81
CA ALA A 236 11.00 6.64 17.16
C ALA A 236 9.90 5.65 16.79
N THR A 237 10.31 4.45 16.40
CA THR A 237 9.41 3.31 16.19
C THR A 237 9.62 2.30 17.30
N VAL A 238 8.55 1.98 18.01
CA VAL A 238 8.52 0.95 19.04
C VAL A 238 7.93 -0.32 18.44
N THR A 239 8.71 -1.38 18.36
CA THR A 239 8.29 -2.70 17.88
C THR A 239 8.13 -3.66 19.04
N VAL A 240 6.92 -4.16 19.22
CA VAL A 240 6.54 -5.07 20.30
C VAL A 240 6.35 -6.47 19.70
N PRO A 241 7.21 -7.45 20.00
CA PRO A 241 7.01 -8.81 19.53
C PRO A 241 5.82 -9.43 20.27
N LEU A 242 4.94 -10.11 19.51
CA LEU A 242 3.78 -10.83 20.04
C LEU A 242 4.06 -12.33 20.12
N GLU A 243 4.44 -12.89 19.01
CA GLU A 243 4.72 -14.32 18.86
C GLU A 243 5.97 -14.51 18.00
N GLU A 244 6.80 -15.44 18.39
CA GLU A 244 8.02 -15.81 17.68
C GLU A 244 8.13 -17.34 17.59
N ALA A 245 8.48 -17.83 16.41
CA ALA A 245 8.81 -19.24 16.19
C ALA A 245 10.19 -19.32 15.51
N GLN A 246 11.10 -20.06 16.12
CA GLN A 246 12.47 -20.23 15.64
C GLN A 246 12.70 -21.64 15.12
N ASN A 247 13.51 -21.78 14.06
CA ASN A 247 13.84 -23.07 13.42
C ASN A 247 12.61 -23.86 12.97
N VAL A 248 11.60 -23.15 12.49
CA VAL A 248 10.34 -23.74 11.98
C VAL A 248 10.32 -23.75 10.46
N THR A 249 9.46 -24.58 9.88
CA THR A 249 9.20 -24.55 8.44
C THR A 249 8.38 -23.31 8.12
N VAL A 250 8.92 -22.43 7.30
CA VAL A 250 8.26 -21.19 6.84
C VAL A 250 7.94 -21.27 5.36
N LEU A 251 6.75 -20.79 5.01
CA LEU A 251 6.26 -20.73 3.65
C LEU A 251 5.74 -19.32 3.37
N LYS A 252 5.88 -18.84 2.13
CA LYS A 252 5.23 -17.58 1.75
C LYS A 252 3.73 -17.70 1.87
N MET A 253 3.08 -16.67 2.43
CA MET A 253 1.62 -16.61 2.58
C MET A 253 0.90 -16.79 1.23
N ASP A 254 1.49 -16.28 0.15
CA ASP A 254 0.96 -16.40 -1.21
C ASP A 254 0.83 -17.83 -1.70
N ALA A 255 1.62 -18.77 -1.14
CA ALA A 255 1.55 -20.18 -1.51
C ALA A 255 0.37 -20.94 -0.88
N LEU A 256 -0.27 -20.34 0.14
CA LEU A 256 -1.42 -20.93 0.81
C LEU A 256 -2.72 -20.65 0.04
N SER A 257 -3.56 -21.66 0.02
CA SER A 257 -4.96 -21.55 -0.39
C SER A 257 -5.87 -21.84 0.80
N THR A 258 -7.07 -21.29 0.80
CA THR A 258 -8.04 -21.50 1.86
C THR A 258 -9.30 -22.14 1.29
N ALA A 259 -9.72 -23.24 1.83
CA ALA A 259 -10.96 -23.92 1.47
C ALA A 259 -12.17 -23.19 2.04
N ARG A 260 -13.37 -23.56 1.59
CA ARG A 260 -14.64 -22.92 2.03
C ARG A 260 -14.93 -23.10 3.52
N ASP A 261 -14.37 -24.12 4.13
CA ASP A 261 -14.45 -24.43 5.58
C ASP A 261 -13.36 -23.75 6.40
N ASN A 262 -12.60 -22.83 5.78
CA ASN A 262 -11.48 -22.12 6.37
C ASN A 262 -10.24 -22.96 6.67
N THR A 263 -10.13 -24.17 6.09
CA THR A 263 -8.94 -25.01 6.20
C THR A 263 -7.88 -24.51 5.22
N ALA A 264 -6.64 -24.34 5.69
CA ALA A 264 -5.51 -23.98 4.84
C ALA A 264 -4.99 -25.23 4.13
N TYR A 265 -4.65 -25.09 2.85
CA TYR A 265 -4.06 -26.17 2.05
C TYR A 265 -3.07 -25.63 1.02
N VAL A 266 -2.22 -26.49 0.51
CA VAL A 266 -1.29 -26.25 -0.59
C VAL A 266 -1.46 -27.33 -1.64
N TYR A 267 -1.02 -27.06 -2.87
CA TYR A 267 -0.91 -28.10 -3.89
C TYR A 267 0.48 -28.72 -3.83
N LYS A 268 0.56 -30.04 -3.85
CA LYS A 268 1.80 -30.82 -4.03
C LYS A 268 1.69 -31.69 -5.27
N GLU A 269 2.81 -31.90 -5.94
CA GLU A 269 2.91 -32.84 -7.04
C GLU A 269 3.09 -34.26 -6.46
N ASN A 270 2.19 -35.16 -6.81
CA ASN A 270 2.28 -36.59 -6.42
C ASN A 270 3.26 -37.36 -7.32
N ALA A 271 3.48 -38.65 -7.03
CA ALA A 271 4.39 -39.49 -7.79
C ALA A 271 4.01 -39.68 -9.27
N ASP A 272 2.76 -39.41 -9.63
CA ASP A 272 2.22 -39.51 -10.99
C ASP A 272 2.29 -38.21 -11.76
N GLY A 273 2.79 -37.12 -11.12
CA GLY A 273 2.88 -35.75 -11.70
C GLY A 273 1.55 -34.99 -11.65
N GLU A 274 0.59 -35.42 -10.86
CA GLU A 274 -0.68 -34.75 -10.65
C GLU A 274 -0.63 -33.86 -9.42
N MET A 275 -1.33 -32.71 -9.43
CA MET A 275 -1.42 -31.80 -8.30
C MET A 275 -2.50 -32.26 -7.33
N GLU A 276 -2.09 -32.53 -6.08
CA GLU A 276 -2.95 -32.95 -4.98
C GLU A 276 -3.07 -31.84 -3.93
N GLU A 277 -4.26 -31.64 -3.37
CA GLU A 277 -4.51 -30.71 -2.27
C GLU A 277 -4.08 -31.38 -0.94
N VAL A 278 -3.11 -30.78 -0.28
CA VAL A 278 -2.61 -31.23 1.02
C VAL A 278 -2.99 -30.22 2.08
N ALA A 279 -3.81 -30.62 3.04
CA ALA A 279 -4.16 -29.78 4.19
C ALA A 279 -2.91 -29.48 5.04
N VAL A 280 -2.77 -28.24 5.50
CA VAL A 280 -1.66 -27.81 6.31
C VAL A 280 -2.15 -27.19 7.62
N THR A 281 -1.40 -27.44 8.70
CA THR A 281 -1.60 -26.76 9.97
C THR A 281 -0.64 -25.57 10.05
N VAL A 282 -1.21 -24.38 10.11
CA VAL A 282 -0.44 -23.13 10.19
C VAL A 282 -0.20 -22.71 11.63
N GLY A 283 0.87 -21.95 11.85
CA GLY A 283 1.24 -21.34 13.14
C GLY A 283 1.35 -19.84 13.05
N VAL A 284 2.48 -19.29 13.55
CA VAL A 284 2.77 -17.87 13.54
C VAL A 284 2.82 -17.33 12.11
N SER A 285 2.23 -16.14 11.89
CA SER A 285 2.25 -15.45 10.61
C SER A 285 2.59 -13.97 10.79
N ASN A 286 3.42 -13.43 9.87
CA ASN A 286 3.75 -12.00 9.83
C ASN A 286 3.14 -11.27 8.61
N GLY A 287 2.18 -11.92 7.93
CA GLY A 287 1.52 -11.37 6.75
C GLY A 287 2.24 -11.67 5.42
N ASN A 288 3.55 -11.89 5.42
CA ASN A 288 4.32 -12.29 4.22
C ASN A 288 4.68 -13.78 4.22
N TYR A 289 4.97 -14.29 5.39
CA TYR A 289 5.33 -15.68 5.64
C TYR A 289 4.46 -16.26 6.74
N VAL A 290 4.34 -17.57 6.75
CA VAL A 290 3.59 -18.33 7.75
C VAL A 290 4.39 -19.57 8.16
N GLU A 291 4.35 -19.90 9.45
CA GLU A 291 4.84 -21.14 9.98
C GLU A 291 3.94 -22.29 9.55
N ILE A 292 4.52 -23.38 9.07
CA ILE A 292 3.81 -24.63 8.79
C ILE A 292 4.22 -25.63 9.88
N LYS A 293 3.24 -26.01 10.71
CA LYS A 293 3.44 -27.02 11.77
C LYS A 293 3.33 -28.43 11.24
N GLU A 294 2.39 -28.66 10.32
CA GLU A 294 2.15 -29.97 9.73
C GLU A 294 1.75 -29.85 8.27
N GLY A 295 2.03 -30.89 7.47
CA GLY A 295 1.63 -31.01 6.06
C GLY A 295 2.73 -30.70 5.05
N VAL A 296 3.71 -29.84 5.38
CA VAL A 296 4.86 -29.52 4.52
C VAL A 296 6.14 -29.51 5.35
N THR A 297 7.20 -30.10 4.82
CA THR A 297 8.54 -30.09 5.44
C THR A 297 9.48 -29.09 4.74
N SER A 298 10.51 -28.66 5.44
CA SER A 298 11.52 -27.77 4.87
C SER A 298 12.22 -28.41 3.69
N GLY A 299 12.38 -27.66 2.60
CA GLY A 299 12.95 -28.12 1.33
C GLY A 299 11.92 -28.64 0.34
N GLU A 300 10.67 -28.88 0.75
CA GLU A 300 9.61 -29.29 -0.17
C GLU A 300 9.13 -28.11 -1.03
N THR A 301 8.81 -28.44 -2.28
CA THR A 301 8.17 -27.48 -3.21
C THR A 301 6.67 -27.71 -3.18
N VAL A 302 5.94 -26.64 -2.97
CA VAL A 302 4.48 -26.58 -3.04
C VAL A 302 4.07 -25.62 -4.15
N TYR A 303 2.84 -25.70 -4.58
CA TYR A 303 2.35 -24.96 -5.73
C TYR A 303 1.08 -24.19 -5.39
N LYS A 304 0.87 -23.07 -6.07
CA LYS A 304 -0.38 -22.32 -6.07
C LYS A 304 -0.89 -22.21 -7.50
N ILE A 305 -2.18 -22.22 -7.70
CA ILE A 305 -2.77 -21.91 -9.01
C ILE A 305 -2.37 -20.48 -9.36
N ALA A 306 -1.62 -20.32 -10.47
CA ALA A 306 -1.23 -19.04 -10.96
C ALA A 306 -2.49 -18.23 -11.30
N GLU A 307 -2.59 -17.04 -10.77
CA GLU A 307 -3.63 -16.08 -11.13
C GLU A 307 -3.34 -15.64 -12.56
N LYS A 308 -4.20 -16.02 -13.51
CA LYS A 308 -4.06 -15.62 -14.90
C LYS A 308 -4.25 -14.11 -14.96
N GLU A 309 -3.19 -13.35 -15.25
CA GLU A 309 -3.36 -12.01 -15.74
C GLU A 309 -4.23 -12.10 -16.98
N GLU A 310 -5.44 -11.57 -16.95
CA GLU A 310 -6.30 -11.45 -18.11
C GLU A 310 -5.63 -10.51 -19.11
N GLU A 311 -4.70 -11.06 -19.93
CA GLU A 311 -4.41 -10.42 -21.20
C GLU A 311 -5.73 -10.40 -21.98
N GLU A 312 -6.23 -9.20 -22.30
CA GLU A 312 -7.39 -8.98 -23.16
C GLU A 312 -7.12 -9.50 -24.59
N THR A 313 -6.91 -10.82 -24.73
CA THR A 313 -6.77 -11.53 -26.01
C THR A 313 -8.07 -12.25 -26.37
N GLY A 314 -9.19 -11.56 -26.17
CA GLY A 314 -10.48 -12.03 -26.65
C GLY A 314 -10.85 -11.44 -28.01
N LEU A 315 -11.94 -11.90 -28.59
CA LEU A 315 -12.57 -11.34 -29.81
C LEU A 315 -12.67 -9.81 -29.79
N ALA A 316 -12.64 -9.16 -28.62
CA ALA A 316 -12.56 -7.71 -28.46
C ALA A 316 -11.29 -7.12 -29.10
N ALA A 317 -10.14 -7.78 -29.02
CA ALA A 317 -8.88 -7.32 -29.66
C ALA A 317 -8.94 -7.44 -31.18
N LEU A 318 -9.65 -8.42 -31.74
CA LEU A 318 -9.86 -8.56 -33.18
C LEU A 318 -10.85 -7.52 -33.74
N PHE A 319 -11.81 -7.09 -32.93
CA PHE A 319 -12.78 -6.07 -33.33
C PHE A 319 -12.32 -4.65 -33.01
N SER A 320 -11.44 -4.44 -32.04
CA SER A 320 -10.87 -3.12 -31.72
C SER A 320 -10.07 -2.55 -32.92
N GLY A 321 -9.37 -3.41 -33.68
CA GLY A 321 -8.67 -3.02 -34.90
C GLY A 321 -9.59 -2.61 -36.06
N LEU A 322 -10.86 -3.04 -36.09
CA LEU A 322 -11.82 -2.72 -37.14
C LEU A 322 -12.63 -1.43 -36.87
N PHE A 323 -12.65 -0.95 -35.65
CA PHE A 323 -13.42 0.24 -35.26
C PHE A 323 -12.58 1.44 -34.80
N THR A 324 -11.25 1.32 -34.72
CA THR A 324 -10.35 2.41 -34.37
C THR A 324 -9.88 3.22 -35.58
N ASN A 325 -10.81 3.79 -36.34
CA ASN A 325 -10.48 4.90 -37.23
C ASN A 325 -11.29 6.15 -36.83
N ARG A 326 -11.16 6.53 -35.56
CA ARG A 326 -11.54 7.87 -35.10
C ARG A 326 -10.54 8.32 -34.06
N GLN A 327 -9.50 9.00 -34.53
CA GLN A 327 -8.58 9.75 -33.67
C GLN A 327 -9.37 10.75 -32.83
N VAL A 328 -9.55 10.42 -31.53
CA VAL A 328 -9.80 11.43 -30.51
C VAL A 328 -8.48 11.64 -29.80
N ASN A 329 -7.83 12.74 -30.19
CA ASN A 329 -6.62 13.23 -29.59
C ASN A 329 -6.91 13.54 -28.10
N ARG A 330 -6.52 12.63 -27.19
CA ARG A 330 -6.44 12.91 -25.75
C ARG A 330 -4.98 13.14 -25.42
N PRO A 331 -4.60 14.31 -24.84
CA PRO A 331 -3.22 14.52 -24.41
C PRO A 331 -2.87 13.56 -23.29
N GLY A 332 -1.76 12.87 -23.47
CA GLY A 332 -1.25 11.84 -22.58
C GLY A 332 -0.97 12.34 -21.16
N ARG A 333 -1.44 11.58 -20.21
CA ARG A 333 -0.99 11.64 -18.81
C ARG A 333 0.25 10.77 -18.70
N SER A 334 1.42 11.36 -18.89
CA SER A 334 2.68 10.68 -18.65
C SER A 334 2.91 10.53 -17.15
N ASN A 335 2.95 9.28 -16.71
CA ASN A 335 3.49 8.90 -15.40
C ASN A 335 5.01 9.11 -15.45
N ARG A 336 5.52 10.16 -14.83
CA ARG A 336 6.95 10.36 -14.58
C ARG A 336 7.19 10.25 -13.08
N ASN A 337 7.66 9.08 -12.70
CA ASN A 337 8.44 8.90 -11.50
C ASN A 337 9.85 9.44 -11.79
N GLY A 338 10.33 10.44 -11.02
CA GLY A 338 11.66 11.01 -11.21
C GLY A 338 11.81 12.31 -10.42
N SER A 339 12.46 12.19 -9.29
CA SER A 339 13.11 13.21 -8.47
C SER A 339 13.69 14.36 -9.26
N SER A 340 13.32 15.62 -8.93
CA SER A 340 14.22 16.73 -8.61
C SER A 340 13.42 18.05 -8.55
N GLY A 341 13.82 18.91 -7.62
CA GLY A 341 13.20 20.19 -7.34
C GLY A 341 13.18 21.11 -8.56
N GLY A 342 12.13 21.87 -8.66
CA GLY A 342 11.92 22.85 -9.69
C GLY A 342 10.73 23.74 -9.32
N ASP A 343 11.02 24.98 -9.18
CA ASP A 343 10.24 26.17 -8.92
C ASP A 343 8.72 26.08 -9.18
N MET A 344 7.96 26.54 -8.18
CA MET A 344 6.54 26.90 -8.36
C MET A 344 6.44 28.10 -9.31
N PRO A 345 5.56 28.06 -10.30
CA PRO A 345 5.28 29.24 -11.11
C PRO A 345 4.57 30.29 -10.26
N ASP A 346 5.10 31.53 -10.37
CA ASP A 346 4.57 32.75 -9.79
C ASP A 346 3.22 33.12 -10.44
N PHE A 347 2.15 33.13 -9.66
CA PHE A 347 0.79 33.48 -10.09
C PHE A 347 0.45 34.95 -9.87
N SER A 348 1.44 35.81 -9.60
CA SER A 348 1.20 37.23 -9.28
C SER A 348 0.76 38.11 -10.46
N ASN A 349 0.69 37.60 -11.69
CA ASN A 349 0.35 38.34 -12.90
C ASN A 349 -0.78 37.73 -13.76
N MET A 350 -1.75 37.06 -13.18
CA MET A 350 -2.95 36.64 -13.91
C MET A 350 -4.10 37.62 -13.68
N ASP A 351 -4.44 38.36 -14.75
CA ASP A 351 -5.60 39.23 -14.82
C ASP A 351 -6.90 38.43 -14.96
N PHE A 352 -7.70 38.40 -13.89
CA PHE A 352 -8.97 37.66 -13.80
C PHE A 352 -10.19 38.48 -14.25
N SER A 353 -10.03 39.64 -14.92
CA SER A 353 -11.14 40.54 -15.26
C SER A 353 -12.04 40.08 -16.41
N ASN A 354 -11.79 38.93 -17.03
CA ASN A 354 -12.54 38.47 -18.21
C ASN A 354 -12.96 37.01 -18.22
N MET A 355 -13.55 36.50 -17.10
CA MET A 355 -14.21 35.19 -17.11
C MET A 355 -15.73 35.32 -16.97
N PRO A 356 -16.53 34.70 -17.85
CA PRO A 356 -17.99 34.71 -17.71
C PRO A 356 -18.41 33.82 -16.53
N GLY A 357 -19.35 34.33 -15.72
CA GLY A 357 -19.79 33.82 -14.46
C GLY A 357 -20.33 32.40 -14.49
N GLY A 358 -19.78 31.54 -13.59
CA GLY A 358 -20.29 30.27 -13.15
C GLY A 358 -20.16 30.19 -11.63
N GLY A 359 -21.32 30.23 -10.93
CA GLY A 359 -21.39 30.34 -9.48
C GLY A 359 -20.84 29.14 -8.74
N PHE A 360 -20.06 29.40 -7.71
CA PHE A 360 -19.71 28.45 -6.65
C PHE A 360 -20.51 28.75 -5.38
N PRO A 361 -21.02 27.76 -4.66
CA PRO A 361 -21.71 27.95 -3.39
C PRO A 361 -20.70 28.29 -2.28
N GLY A 362 -21.03 29.32 -1.50
CA GLY A 362 -20.18 29.95 -0.52
C GLY A 362 -19.93 29.09 0.72
N GLY A 363 -18.68 29.13 1.18
CA GLY A 363 -18.26 28.80 2.53
C GLY A 363 -17.94 30.11 3.26
N GLY A 364 -18.76 30.48 4.23
CA GLY A 364 -18.60 31.71 4.98
C GLY A 364 -17.43 31.66 5.95
N SER A 365 -16.57 32.66 5.85
CA SER A 365 -15.62 33.05 6.88
C SER A 365 -15.97 34.46 7.34
N SER A 366 -16.50 34.57 8.55
CA SER A 366 -16.76 35.86 9.20
C SER A 366 -15.53 36.29 10.00
N GLY A 367 -14.77 37.22 9.42
CA GLY A 367 -13.88 38.09 10.16
C GLY A 367 -14.68 39.30 10.62
N GLY A 368 -14.78 39.51 11.92
CA GLY A 368 -15.39 40.64 12.56
C GLY A 368 -14.43 41.32 13.49
N ASN A 369 -13.82 42.40 13.02
CA ASN A 369 -13.12 43.36 13.84
C ASN A 369 -14.17 44.33 14.42
N GLY A 370 -14.18 44.58 15.73
CA GLY A 370 -15.10 45.46 16.40
C GLY A 370 -14.61 45.88 17.75
N SER A 371 -13.90 47.00 17.77
CA SER A 371 -13.56 47.80 18.94
C SER A 371 -14.80 48.42 19.58
N GLY A 372 -14.83 48.50 20.91
CA GLY A 372 -15.67 49.51 21.57
C GLY A 372 -16.27 49.11 22.92
N GLY A 373 -15.76 49.74 23.97
CA GLY A 373 -16.56 50.42 24.94
C GLY A 373 -16.99 49.65 26.24
N PHE A 374 -16.30 49.95 27.32
CA PHE A 374 -16.84 49.93 28.69
C PHE A 374 -17.98 50.94 28.87
N PRO A 375 -18.96 50.77 29.75
CA PRO A 375 -18.89 51.17 31.15
C PRO A 375 -19.57 50.14 32.08
N GLY A 376 -19.08 49.83 33.28
CA GLY A 376 -19.21 50.65 34.48
C GLY A 376 -20.49 50.38 35.27
N GLY A 377 -20.31 49.83 36.51
CA GLY A 377 -21.28 50.12 37.53
C GLY A 377 -21.97 48.92 38.21
N GLY A 378 -21.69 48.69 39.47
CA GLY A 378 -22.71 48.60 40.52
C GLY A 378 -22.83 47.30 41.28
N SER A 379 -22.09 47.12 42.32
CA SER A 379 -22.46 47.07 43.76
C SER A 379 -23.65 46.23 44.25
N ARG A 380 -23.34 45.54 45.36
CA ARG A 380 -24.19 44.95 46.44
C ARG A 380 -24.67 43.50 46.18
N GLY A 381 -24.47 42.59 47.07
CA GLY A 381 -24.29 42.52 48.52
C GLY A 381 -25.16 41.36 49.02
N ASN A 382 -24.61 40.46 49.65
CA ASN A 382 -24.93 39.76 50.91
C ASN A 382 -24.02 38.54 51.05
#